data_92a55f007ba9de7d9774762e8d5146d9
#
_entry.id   92a55f007ba9de7d9774762e8d5146d9
#
_cell.length_a   1.000
_cell.length_b   1.000
_cell.length_c   1.000
_cell.angle_alpha   90.00
_cell.angle_beta   90.00
_cell.angle_gamma   90.00
#
_symmetry.space_group_name_H-M   'P 1'
#
loop_
_entity.id
_entity.type
_entity.pdbx_description
1 polymer ?
#
loop_
_entity_poly.entity_id
_entity_poly.type
_entity_poly.pdbx_seq_one_letter_code
_entity_poly.pdbx_strand_id
1 'polypeptide(L)'
;MGLALFKAGNVPRRLLPAAIALGTSTFTMSALPGTPAIQNAIPMPFFGTTPFAAPGLGIIAAIVMMAFGMWWLGVAQARARRAGEGFERVSHQTGDSSPLASDDLTVRELASTAREFDPAEIETGSRAAEGPPIGIAVLPLAVVVCANFVMTQYVLPSMDTAFLSLPRWGSTSLSSVGGIWSVSIALFLAILVLVALNYKRMPAIRDSVDAGANASVLPVLSVASLVGFGAVVAALPAFEMVRDWVLGIGGGPLVSLAVATNILAALTGSASGGMTIALDALGPTFMQISQETGLSPSLMHRVAVISSGTLDSLPHNGAVVTMLAVCGCTHKESYLDLVIVAVLGAMIALVTVIVLGTMFGSF
;
A
#
# COMPACT_ATOMS: atom_id res chain seq x y z
N MET A 1 12.18 -0.83 16.35
CA MET A 1 11.98 0.57 16.77
C MET A 1 10.64 0.77 17.48
N GLY A 2 9.49 0.41 16.90
CA GLY A 2 8.16 0.55 17.53
C GLY A 2 8.03 -0.10 18.91
N LEU A 3 8.51 -1.34 19.07
CA LEU A 3 8.52 -2.02 20.38
C LEU A 3 9.26 -1.24 21.46
N ALA A 4 10.41 -0.64 21.12
CA ALA A 4 11.19 0.16 22.08
C ALA A 4 10.46 1.45 22.50
N LEU A 5 9.79 2.13 21.55
CA LEU A 5 8.98 3.31 21.82
C LEU A 5 7.77 3.00 22.70
N PHE A 6 7.05 1.91 22.39
CA PHE A 6 5.89 1.48 23.16
C PHE A 6 6.29 1.06 24.59
N LYS A 7 7.43 0.38 24.73
CA LYS A 7 7.98 0.02 26.04
C LYS A 7 8.37 1.27 26.85
N ALA A 8 9.07 2.23 26.24
CA ALA A 8 9.45 3.47 26.89
C ALA A 8 8.25 4.33 27.31
N GLY A 9 7.18 4.35 26.48
CA GLY A 9 5.93 5.06 26.77
C GLY A 9 4.94 4.30 27.65
N ASN A 10 5.28 3.08 28.06
CA ASN A 10 4.37 2.15 28.77
C ASN A 10 3.00 2.03 28.08
N VAL A 11 3.02 1.94 26.74
CA VAL A 11 1.82 1.75 25.91
C VAL A 11 1.57 0.26 25.73
N PRO A 12 0.31 -0.21 25.83
CA PRO A 12 0.00 -1.64 25.67
C PRO A 12 0.49 -2.18 24.33
N ARG A 13 1.21 -3.30 24.37
CA ARG A 13 1.81 -3.95 23.20
C ARG A 13 0.78 -4.27 22.12
N ARG A 14 -0.46 -4.66 22.52
CA ARG A 14 -1.55 -4.97 21.60
C ARG A 14 -1.94 -3.85 20.63
N LEU A 15 -1.64 -2.60 20.97
CA LEU A 15 -1.92 -1.44 20.12
C LEU A 15 -0.83 -1.21 19.06
N LEU A 16 0.33 -1.87 19.18
CA LEU A 16 1.45 -1.68 18.28
C LEU A 16 1.14 -2.07 16.83
N PRO A 17 0.48 -3.23 16.54
CA PRO A 17 0.11 -3.57 15.17
C PRO A 17 -0.78 -2.52 14.52
N ALA A 18 -1.79 -2.01 15.23
CA ALA A 18 -2.67 -0.96 14.72
C ALA A 18 -1.92 0.37 14.47
N ALA A 19 -0.97 0.72 15.32
CA ALA A 19 -0.14 1.92 15.12
C ALA A 19 0.81 1.77 13.91
N ILE A 20 1.38 0.59 13.70
CA ILE A 20 2.19 0.30 12.52
C ILE A 20 1.31 0.36 11.26
N ALA A 21 0.15 -0.32 11.28
CA ALA A 21 -0.77 -0.34 10.15
C ALA A 21 -1.25 1.08 9.78
N LEU A 22 -1.53 1.95 10.75
CA LEU A 22 -1.86 3.34 10.49
C LEU A 22 -0.76 4.05 9.69
N GLY A 23 0.50 3.81 10.03
CA GLY A 23 1.63 4.45 9.36
C GLY A 23 2.04 3.80 8.04
N THR A 24 1.80 2.51 7.82
CA THR A 24 2.34 1.78 6.68
C THR A 24 1.28 1.33 5.68
N SER A 25 0.07 0.99 6.14
CA SER A 25 -0.96 0.33 5.34
C SER A 25 -2.19 1.19 5.07
N THR A 26 -2.19 2.47 5.50
CA THR A 26 -3.32 3.37 5.27
C THR A 26 -2.91 4.57 4.41
N PHE A 27 -2.86 5.77 4.98
CA PHE A 27 -2.69 7.01 4.24
C PHE A 27 -1.38 7.13 3.45
N THR A 28 -0.29 6.55 3.95
CA THR A 28 1.01 6.58 3.24
C THR A 28 1.02 5.66 2.02
N MET A 29 0.30 4.55 2.09
CA MET A 29 0.22 3.56 1.01
C MET A 29 -0.78 3.98 -0.07
N SER A 30 -1.97 4.46 0.32
CA SER A 30 -3.11 4.57 -0.59
C SER A 30 -3.62 6.00 -0.83
N ALA A 31 -3.33 6.95 0.06
CA ALA A 31 -3.97 8.28 0.00
C ALA A 31 -3.02 9.39 -0.43
N LEU A 32 -1.80 9.46 0.10
CA LEU A 32 -0.88 10.56 -0.18
C LEU A 32 -0.49 10.61 -1.67
N PRO A 33 -0.65 11.76 -2.33
CA PRO A 33 -0.23 11.92 -3.71
C PRO A 33 1.30 11.90 -3.82
N GLY A 34 1.80 11.39 -4.95
CA GLY A 34 3.24 11.35 -5.25
C GLY A 34 4.02 10.27 -4.49
N THR A 35 3.37 9.42 -3.68
CA THR A 35 4.07 8.32 -3.03
C THR A 35 4.58 7.30 -4.04
N PRO A 36 5.77 6.71 -3.81
CA PRO A 36 6.31 5.64 -4.65
C PRO A 36 5.67 4.27 -4.35
N ALA A 37 4.57 4.24 -3.60
CA ALA A 37 3.87 3.01 -3.28
C ALA A 37 3.38 2.32 -4.56
N ILE A 38 3.53 1.00 -4.63
CA ILE A 38 3.11 0.21 -5.80
C ILE A 38 1.61 0.38 -6.08
N GLN A 39 0.79 0.54 -5.06
CA GLN A 39 -0.64 0.80 -5.17
C GLN A 39 -0.94 2.09 -5.94
N ASN A 40 -0.10 3.11 -5.78
CA ASN A 40 -0.22 4.37 -6.50
C ASN A 40 0.32 4.27 -7.95
N ALA A 41 1.12 3.26 -8.26
CA ALA A 41 1.68 3.03 -9.59
C ALA A 41 0.75 2.18 -10.48
N ILE A 42 0.05 1.20 -9.92
CA ILE A 42 -0.78 0.25 -10.67
C ILE A 42 -1.84 0.93 -11.56
N PRO A 43 -2.65 1.92 -11.10
CA PRO A 43 -3.67 2.51 -11.95
C PRO A 43 -3.15 3.39 -13.08
N MET A 44 -1.89 3.81 -13.02
CA MET A 44 -1.33 4.77 -13.99
C MET A 44 -1.45 4.32 -15.45
N PRO A 45 -1.03 3.11 -15.86
CA PRO A 45 -1.15 2.65 -17.23
C PRO A 45 -2.60 2.44 -17.67
N PHE A 46 -3.50 2.09 -16.75
CA PHE A 46 -4.91 1.86 -17.08
C PHE A 46 -5.68 3.16 -17.32
N PHE A 47 -5.42 4.17 -16.52
CA PHE A 47 -6.15 5.44 -16.55
C PHE A 47 -5.37 6.59 -17.22
N GLY A 48 -4.13 6.34 -17.66
CA GLY A 48 -3.27 7.37 -18.26
C GLY A 48 -2.96 8.51 -17.28
N THR A 49 -2.76 8.18 -16.01
CA THR A 49 -2.60 9.12 -14.90
C THR A 49 -1.18 9.15 -14.36
N THR A 50 -0.94 10.00 -13.38
CA THR A 50 0.35 10.15 -12.69
C THR A 50 0.20 9.83 -11.21
N PRO A 51 1.30 9.66 -10.47
CA PRO A 51 1.23 9.45 -9.01
C PRO A 51 0.54 10.58 -8.24
N PHE A 52 0.38 11.74 -8.88
CA PHE A 52 -0.29 12.91 -8.33
C PHE A 52 -1.77 13.02 -8.73
N ALA A 53 -2.39 11.95 -9.21
CA ALA A 53 -3.81 11.93 -9.56
C ALA A 53 -4.69 12.39 -8.39
N ALA A 54 -5.61 13.36 -8.65
CA ALA A 54 -6.51 13.97 -7.67
C ALA A 54 -5.81 14.31 -6.33
N PRO A 55 -4.83 15.22 -6.32
CA PRO A 55 -3.97 15.43 -5.16
C PRO A 55 -4.71 16.00 -3.96
N GLY A 56 -5.67 16.90 -4.16
CA GLY A 56 -6.47 17.47 -3.08
C GLY A 56 -7.31 16.41 -2.38
N LEU A 57 -7.99 15.56 -3.15
CA LEU A 57 -8.75 14.43 -2.59
C LEU A 57 -7.85 13.43 -1.86
N GLY A 58 -6.65 13.17 -2.38
CA GLY A 58 -5.66 12.33 -1.73
C GLY A 58 -5.21 12.88 -0.37
N ILE A 59 -4.95 14.18 -0.28
CA ILE A 59 -4.57 14.86 0.98
C ILE A 59 -5.73 14.79 1.99
N ILE A 60 -6.96 15.06 1.55
CA ILE A 60 -8.14 14.97 2.42
C ILE A 60 -8.29 13.56 2.97
N ALA A 61 -8.19 12.53 2.11
CA ALA A 61 -8.25 11.13 2.53
C ALA A 61 -7.15 10.80 3.55
N ALA A 62 -5.92 11.27 3.32
CA ALA A 62 -4.80 11.06 4.24
C ALA A 62 -5.06 11.70 5.61
N ILE A 63 -5.59 12.91 5.64
CA ILE A 63 -5.95 13.60 6.88
C ILE A 63 -7.07 12.83 7.62
N VAL A 64 -8.10 12.38 6.90
CA VAL A 64 -9.21 11.60 7.49
C VAL A 64 -8.70 10.30 8.11
N MET A 65 -7.89 9.52 7.37
CA MET A 65 -7.33 8.27 7.87
C MET A 65 -6.44 8.50 9.10
N MET A 66 -5.53 9.48 9.01
CA MET A 66 -4.60 9.78 10.10
C MET A 66 -5.34 10.30 11.34
N ALA A 67 -6.26 11.25 11.18
CA ALA A 67 -7.01 11.83 12.28
C ALA A 67 -7.88 10.78 12.97
N PHE A 68 -8.61 9.97 12.20
CA PHE A 68 -9.45 8.89 12.74
C PHE A 68 -8.61 7.82 13.45
N GLY A 69 -7.52 7.37 12.83
CA GLY A 69 -6.64 6.37 13.42
C GLY A 69 -5.97 6.86 14.71
N MET A 70 -5.44 8.07 14.71
CA MET A 70 -4.86 8.68 15.92
C MET A 70 -5.89 8.89 17.03
N TRP A 71 -7.09 9.34 16.68
CA TRP A 71 -8.20 9.45 17.63
C TRP A 71 -8.52 8.10 18.27
N TRP A 72 -8.69 7.04 17.45
CA TRP A 72 -8.98 5.71 17.96
C TRP A 72 -7.87 5.18 18.86
N LEU A 73 -6.61 5.26 18.41
CA LEU A 73 -5.46 4.82 19.22
C LEU A 73 -5.36 5.59 20.55
N GLY A 74 -5.68 6.88 20.56
CA GLY A 74 -5.76 7.68 21.78
C GLY A 74 -6.85 7.17 22.73
N VAL A 75 -8.03 6.87 22.20
CA VAL A 75 -9.15 6.31 22.98
C VAL A 75 -8.80 4.92 23.53
N ALA A 76 -8.23 4.05 22.69
CA ALA A 76 -7.81 2.70 23.09
C ALA A 76 -6.72 2.75 24.17
N GLN A 77 -5.74 3.63 24.02
CA GLN A 77 -4.69 3.84 25.03
C GLN A 77 -5.27 4.39 26.34
N ALA A 78 -6.20 5.35 26.28
CA ALA A 78 -6.84 5.88 27.48
C ALA A 78 -7.68 4.82 28.23
N ARG A 79 -8.39 3.95 27.50
CA ARG A 79 -9.11 2.80 28.08
C ARG A 79 -8.16 1.83 28.75
N ALA A 80 -7.07 1.48 28.08
CA ALA A 80 -6.05 0.58 28.59
C ALA A 80 -5.42 1.12 29.88
N ARG A 81 -5.05 2.41 29.91
CA ARG A 81 -4.52 3.06 31.12
C ARG A 81 -5.51 3.01 32.30
N ARG A 82 -6.81 3.22 32.04
CA ARG A 82 -7.85 3.12 33.08
C ARG A 82 -7.99 1.68 33.59
N ALA A 83 -7.79 0.69 32.73
CA ALA A 83 -7.78 -0.72 33.10
C ALA A 83 -6.46 -1.15 33.76
N GLY A 84 -5.48 -0.24 33.88
CA GLY A 84 -4.15 -0.52 34.41
C GLY A 84 -3.31 -1.43 33.51
N GLU A 85 -3.61 -1.48 32.19
CA GLU A 85 -2.81 -2.21 31.21
C GLU A 85 -1.54 -1.40 30.89
N GLY A 86 -0.37 -2.04 31.00
CA GLY A 86 0.92 -1.53 30.52
C GLY A 86 1.52 -2.44 29.48
N PHE A 87 2.71 -2.08 29.00
CA PHE A 87 3.43 -2.83 27.97
C PHE A 87 3.64 -4.32 28.33
N GLU A 88 3.92 -4.64 29.58
CA GLU A 88 4.29 -6.00 30.02
C GLU A 88 3.11 -6.89 30.42
N ARG A 89 1.90 -6.35 30.61
CA ARG A 89 0.76 -7.15 31.11
C ARG A 89 0.21 -8.21 30.15
N VAL A 90 0.49 -8.07 28.87
CA VAL A 90 0.05 -9.05 27.84
C VAL A 90 0.91 -10.33 27.86
N SER A 91 2.16 -10.27 28.37
CA SER A 91 3.04 -11.44 28.40
C SER A 91 2.72 -12.48 29.48
N HIS A 92 1.81 -12.18 30.42
CA HIS A 92 1.47 -13.11 31.50
C HIS A 92 0.26 -14.02 31.24
N GLN A 93 -0.48 -13.83 30.13
CA GLN A 93 -1.61 -14.71 29.79
C GLN A 93 -1.34 -15.69 28.66
N THR A 94 -0.28 -15.49 27.91
CA THR A 94 0.20 -16.49 26.95
C THR A 94 1.45 -17.11 27.55
N GLY A 95 1.31 -18.29 28.15
CA GLY A 95 2.46 -19.15 28.39
C GLY A 95 3.26 -19.26 27.11
N ASP A 96 4.55 -19.37 27.25
CA ASP A 96 5.68 -19.44 26.31
C ASP A 96 5.43 -20.19 24.96
N SER A 97 4.29 -19.95 24.34
CA SER A 97 3.90 -20.53 23.06
C SER A 97 4.21 -19.53 21.95
N SER A 98 5.40 -19.70 21.37
CA SER A 98 5.63 -19.32 19.97
C SER A 98 4.39 -19.73 19.16
N PRO A 99 3.90 -18.93 18.18
CA PRO A 99 2.83 -19.36 17.29
C PRO A 99 3.08 -20.71 16.62
N LEU A 100 4.33 -21.15 16.54
CA LEU A 100 4.75 -22.48 16.07
C LEU A 100 4.58 -23.60 17.12
N ALA A 101 4.38 -23.26 18.39
CA ALA A 101 4.08 -24.23 19.46
C ALA A 101 2.57 -24.32 19.75
N SER A 102 1.71 -23.64 18.99
CA SER A 102 0.27 -23.77 19.08
C SER A 102 -0.16 -25.14 18.57
N ASP A 103 -1.04 -25.81 19.31
CA ASP A 103 -1.68 -27.07 18.88
C ASP A 103 -2.69 -26.86 17.75
N ASP A 104 -2.99 -25.61 17.39
CA ASP A 104 -3.85 -25.28 16.27
C ASP A 104 -3.04 -25.34 14.95
N LEU A 105 -3.29 -26.40 14.17
CA LEU A 105 -2.67 -26.64 12.87
C LEU A 105 -2.80 -25.46 11.92
N THR A 106 -3.91 -24.72 11.96
CA THR A 106 -4.16 -23.56 11.09
C THR A 106 -3.23 -22.40 11.45
N VAL A 107 -3.05 -22.14 12.76
CA VAL A 107 -2.11 -21.09 13.24
C VAL A 107 -0.67 -21.48 12.91
N ARG A 108 -0.35 -22.76 13.00
CA ARG A 108 0.97 -23.30 12.71
C ARG A 108 1.29 -23.28 11.21
N GLU A 109 0.32 -23.61 10.36
CA GLU A 109 0.45 -23.50 8.89
C GLU A 109 0.59 -22.03 8.44
N LEU A 110 -0.24 -21.12 8.96
CA LEU A 110 -0.15 -19.71 8.65
C LEU A 110 1.17 -19.09 9.14
N ALA A 111 1.68 -19.52 10.30
CA ALA A 111 2.98 -19.09 10.81
C ALA A 111 4.14 -19.66 10.00
N SER A 112 4.04 -20.89 9.47
CA SER A 112 5.03 -21.47 8.58
C SER A 112 5.03 -20.81 7.21
N THR A 113 3.85 -20.55 6.64
CA THR A 113 3.70 -19.83 5.37
C THR A 113 4.19 -18.39 5.48
N ALA A 114 3.91 -17.70 6.60
CA ALA A 114 4.45 -16.38 6.87
C ALA A 114 5.99 -16.40 7.01
N ARG A 115 6.59 -17.49 7.48
CA ARG A 115 8.04 -17.65 7.52
C ARG A 115 8.66 -17.97 6.17
N GLU A 116 8.00 -18.75 5.32
CA GLU A 116 8.45 -18.98 3.93
C GLU A 116 8.52 -17.70 3.10
N PHE A 117 7.74 -16.68 3.48
CA PHE A 117 7.72 -15.35 2.87
C PHE A 117 8.23 -14.25 3.82
N ASP A 118 8.93 -14.62 4.90
CA ASP A 118 9.42 -13.63 5.86
C ASP A 118 10.54 -12.80 5.24
N PRO A 119 10.31 -11.48 5.02
CA PRO A 119 11.38 -10.57 4.61
C PRO A 119 12.57 -10.56 5.58
N ALA A 120 12.42 -11.10 6.79
CA ALA A 120 13.50 -11.25 7.76
C ALA A 120 14.50 -12.37 7.39
N GLU A 121 14.13 -13.31 6.53
CA GLU A 121 15.05 -14.31 5.95
C GLU A 121 15.86 -13.76 4.78
N ILE A 122 15.45 -12.61 4.22
CA ILE A 122 16.24 -11.90 3.23
C ILE A 122 17.42 -11.27 3.98
N GLU A 123 18.64 -11.62 3.59
CA GLU A 123 19.84 -10.97 4.12
C GLU A 123 19.70 -9.46 3.93
N THR A 124 19.41 -8.74 5.02
CA THR A 124 19.17 -7.30 5.02
C THR A 124 20.45 -6.47 5.01
N GLY A 125 21.60 -7.10 4.68
CA GLY A 125 22.92 -6.47 4.72
C GLY A 125 23.38 -6.14 6.15
N SER A 126 24.56 -5.60 6.29
CA SER A 126 25.12 -5.22 7.59
C SER A 126 24.50 -3.91 8.09
N ARG A 127 23.99 -3.90 9.32
CA ARG A 127 23.50 -2.68 9.96
C ARG A 127 24.69 -1.76 10.32
N ALA A 128 24.57 -0.47 10.01
CA ALA A 128 25.52 0.53 10.51
C ALA A 128 25.46 0.59 12.04
N ALA A 129 26.63 0.74 12.69
CA ALA A 129 26.73 0.85 14.15
C ALA A 129 26.03 2.11 14.69
N GLU A 130 26.02 3.18 13.91
CA GLU A 130 25.35 4.44 14.25
C GLU A 130 24.37 4.83 13.14
N GLY A 131 23.13 5.18 13.52
CA GLY A 131 22.12 5.69 12.59
C GLY A 131 22.47 7.11 12.10
N PRO A 132 22.04 7.48 10.87
CA PRO A 132 22.22 8.85 10.39
C PRO A 132 21.36 9.85 11.19
N PRO A 133 21.73 11.14 11.23
CA PRO A 133 20.85 12.20 11.75
C PRO A 133 19.50 12.19 11.02
N ILE A 134 18.43 12.56 11.72
CA ILE A 134 17.05 12.52 11.19
C ILE A 134 16.93 13.25 9.83
N GLY A 135 17.61 14.41 9.67
CA GLY A 135 17.59 15.13 8.40
C GLY A 135 18.16 14.32 7.23
N ILE A 136 19.26 13.60 7.44
CA ILE A 136 19.84 12.72 6.40
C ILE A 136 18.97 11.49 6.16
N ALA A 137 18.31 10.97 7.18
CA ALA A 137 17.42 9.82 7.05
C ALA A 137 16.13 10.14 6.25
N VAL A 138 15.60 11.36 6.39
CA VAL A 138 14.36 11.82 5.71
C VAL A 138 14.65 12.36 4.31
N LEU A 139 15.86 12.84 4.03
CA LEU A 139 16.18 13.47 2.75
C LEU A 139 15.92 12.60 1.52
N PRO A 140 16.24 11.29 1.47
CA PRO A 140 15.90 10.45 0.32
C PRO A 140 14.39 10.41 0.02
N LEU A 141 13.54 10.43 1.06
CA LEU A 141 12.09 10.48 0.88
C LEU A 141 11.65 11.82 0.25
N ALA A 142 12.21 12.93 0.71
CA ALA A 142 11.96 14.23 0.10
C ALA A 142 12.43 14.26 -1.36
N VAL A 143 13.59 13.66 -1.66
CA VAL A 143 14.11 13.53 -3.03
C VAL A 143 13.14 12.74 -3.91
N VAL A 144 12.59 11.62 -3.44
CA VAL A 144 11.59 10.86 -4.21
C VAL A 144 10.40 11.73 -4.59
N VAL A 145 9.80 12.43 -3.63
CA VAL A 145 8.60 13.24 -3.87
C VAL A 145 8.93 14.41 -4.82
N CYS A 146 10.02 15.14 -4.56
CA CYS A 146 10.41 16.29 -5.38
C CYS A 146 10.82 15.85 -6.79
N ALA A 147 11.64 14.82 -6.94
CA ALA A 147 12.07 14.33 -8.25
C ALA A 147 10.87 13.79 -9.06
N ASN A 148 9.99 13.03 -8.43
CA ASN A 148 8.77 12.54 -9.06
C ASN A 148 7.89 13.70 -9.54
N PHE A 149 7.71 14.73 -8.72
CA PHE A 149 6.97 15.93 -9.09
C PHE A 149 7.62 16.66 -10.30
N VAL A 150 8.92 16.91 -10.23
CA VAL A 150 9.67 17.59 -11.31
C VAL A 150 9.61 16.77 -12.60
N MET A 151 9.81 15.47 -12.52
CA MET A 151 9.72 14.58 -13.70
C MET A 151 8.32 14.64 -14.33
N THR A 152 7.27 14.53 -13.52
CA THR A 152 5.90 14.47 -14.01
C THR A 152 5.41 15.80 -14.59
N GLN A 153 5.75 16.93 -13.96
CA GLN A 153 5.19 18.24 -14.33
C GLN A 153 6.04 19.01 -15.36
N TYR A 154 7.34 18.78 -15.37
CA TYR A 154 8.25 19.60 -16.18
C TYR A 154 9.05 18.77 -17.19
N VAL A 155 9.71 17.70 -16.77
CA VAL A 155 10.66 16.99 -17.63
C VAL A 155 9.94 16.15 -18.67
N LEU A 156 9.06 15.24 -18.26
CA LEU A 156 8.38 14.32 -19.20
C LEU A 156 7.50 15.07 -20.24
N PRO A 157 6.72 16.09 -19.87
CA PRO A 157 5.95 16.85 -20.86
C PRO A 157 6.79 17.64 -21.86
N SER A 158 8.04 17.98 -21.50
CA SER A 158 8.96 18.71 -22.41
C SER A 158 9.73 17.81 -23.37
N MET A 159 9.68 16.48 -23.17
CA MET A 159 10.39 15.52 -24.02
C MET A 159 9.60 15.22 -25.29
N ASP A 160 10.30 15.08 -26.40
CA ASP A 160 9.70 14.50 -27.63
C ASP A 160 9.54 12.98 -27.42
N THR A 161 8.30 12.55 -27.28
CA THR A 161 7.94 11.16 -27.04
C THR A 161 7.19 10.53 -28.21
N ALA A 162 7.21 11.15 -29.39
CA ALA A 162 6.57 10.63 -30.61
C ALA A 162 7.05 9.22 -30.98
N PHE A 163 8.30 8.89 -30.64
CA PHE A 163 8.86 7.55 -30.88
C PHE A 163 8.10 6.41 -30.16
N LEU A 164 7.40 6.69 -29.05
CA LEU A 164 6.66 5.67 -28.29
C LEU A 164 5.51 5.06 -29.10
N SER A 165 4.96 5.79 -30.05
CA SER A 165 3.89 5.30 -30.95
C SER A 165 4.36 4.26 -31.97
N LEU A 166 5.68 4.10 -32.15
CA LEU A 166 6.23 3.16 -33.12
C LEU A 166 6.07 1.71 -32.62
N PRO A 167 5.79 0.74 -33.52
CA PRO A 167 5.60 -0.67 -33.16
C PRO A 167 6.76 -1.29 -32.38
N ARG A 168 7.99 -0.88 -32.67
CA ARG A 168 9.20 -1.35 -31.96
C ARG A 168 9.23 -0.99 -30.46
N TRP A 169 8.43 0.01 -30.05
CA TRP A 169 8.30 0.44 -28.66
C TRP A 169 6.94 0.06 -28.05
N GLY A 170 6.20 -0.86 -28.70
CA GLY A 170 4.94 -1.37 -28.21
C GLY A 170 3.74 -0.47 -28.51
N SER A 171 3.85 0.49 -29.47
CA SER A 171 2.75 1.40 -29.85
C SER A 171 2.07 2.05 -28.62
N THR A 172 2.87 2.53 -27.69
CA THR A 172 2.41 3.13 -26.43
C THR A 172 2.45 4.66 -26.46
N SER A 173 2.07 5.29 -25.37
CA SER A 173 2.05 6.75 -25.23
C SER A 173 2.69 7.20 -23.91
N LEU A 174 3.09 8.48 -23.84
CA LEU A 174 3.61 9.04 -22.59
C LEU A 174 2.59 8.96 -21.44
N SER A 175 1.30 9.08 -21.70
CA SER A 175 0.25 8.95 -20.69
C SER A 175 0.23 7.57 -20.03
N SER A 176 0.61 6.51 -20.78
CA SER A 176 0.64 5.15 -20.24
C SER A 176 1.92 4.82 -19.45
N VAL A 177 3.08 5.37 -19.88
CA VAL A 177 4.39 5.00 -19.29
C VAL A 177 5.02 6.09 -18.42
N GLY A 178 4.60 7.34 -18.57
CA GLY A 178 5.23 8.50 -17.93
C GLY A 178 5.22 8.43 -16.40
N GLY A 179 4.12 7.95 -15.82
CA GLY A 179 4.04 7.76 -14.38
C GLY A 179 5.07 6.76 -13.85
N ILE A 180 5.22 5.62 -14.53
CA ILE A 180 6.20 4.59 -14.16
C ILE A 180 7.62 5.13 -14.32
N TRP A 181 7.91 5.84 -15.41
CA TRP A 181 9.22 6.44 -15.63
C TRP A 181 9.57 7.47 -14.56
N SER A 182 8.62 8.34 -14.19
CA SER A 182 8.87 9.37 -13.16
C SER A 182 9.20 8.75 -11.81
N VAL A 183 8.45 7.73 -11.38
CA VAL A 183 8.70 7.02 -10.11
C VAL A 183 10.04 6.27 -10.15
N SER A 184 10.35 5.58 -11.26
CA SER A 184 11.60 4.82 -11.39
C SER A 184 12.83 5.74 -11.32
N ILE A 185 12.80 6.89 -12.01
CA ILE A 185 13.89 7.86 -11.96
C ILE A 185 13.99 8.50 -10.57
N ALA A 186 12.86 8.84 -9.96
CA ALA A 186 12.84 9.42 -8.61
C ALA A 186 13.43 8.48 -7.55
N LEU A 187 13.09 7.19 -7.61
CA LEU A 187 13.65 6.16 -6.73
C LEU A 187 15.15 5.97 -6.98
N PHE A 188 15.58 5.93 -8.24
CA PHE A 188 16.99 5.82 -8.57
C PHE A 188 17.79 7.00 -8.02
N LEU A 189 17.31 8.24 -8.20
CA LEU A 189 17.95 9.44 -7.64
C LEU A 189 18.00 9.40 -6.11
N ALA A 190 16.93 8.94 -5.47
CA ALA A 190 16.89 8.81 -4.01
C ALA A 190 17.91 7.79 -3.49
N ILE A 191 18.08 6.66 -4.21
CA ILE A 191 19.12 5.66 -3.89
C ILE A 191 20.51 6.28 -4.02
N LEU A 192 20.78 7.03 -5.10
CA LEU A 192 22.05 7.72 -5.29
C LEU A 192 22.35 8.70 -4.15
N VAL A 193 21.35 9.51 -3.77
CA VAL A 193 21.47 10.46 -2.67
C VAL A 193 21.70 9.74 -1.34
N LEU A 194 20.94 8.66 -1.07
CA LEU A 194 21.10 7.84 0.13
C LEU A 194 22.53 7.29 0.23
N VAL A 195 23.02 6.68 -0.84
CA VAL A 195 24.39 6.12 -0.89
C VAL A 195 25.44 7.22 -0.72
N ALA A 196 25.31 8.34 -1.45
CA ALA A 196 26.28 9.44 -1.39
C ALA A 196 26.39 10.05 0.00
N LEU A 197 25.26 10.26 0.69
CA LEU A 197 25.25 10.86 2.03
C LEU A 197 25.69 9.90 3.13
N ASN A 198 25.51 8.60 2.92
CA ASN A 198 25.83 7.59 3.92
C ASN A 198 27.03 6.72 3.56
N TYR A 199 27.77 7.07 2.52
CA TYR A 199 28.90 6.27 2.02
C TYR A 199 29.88 5.85 3.12
N LYS A 200 30.23 6.77 4.03
CA LYS A 200 31.13 6.48 5.15
C LYS A 200 30.50 5.61 6.25
N ARG A 201 29.16 5.48 6.27
CA ARG A 201 28.39 4.68 7.24
C ARG A 201 28.00 3.32 6.70
N MET A 202 28.20 3.09 5.40
CA MET A 202 27.87 1.83 4.73
C MET A 202 29.18 1.04 4.47
N PRO A 203 29.59 0.16 5.39
CA PRO A 203 30.86 -0.55 5.26
C PRO A 203 30.91 -1.52 4.10
N ALA A 204 29.75 -2.01 3.65
CA ALA A 204 29.60 -2.98 2.57
C ALA A 204 28.44 -2.57 1.63
N ILE A 205 28.69 -1.57 0.78
CA ILE A 205 27.68 -1.09 -0.19
C ILE A 205 27.25 -2.20 -1.14
N ARG A 206 28.19 -3.02 -1.61
CA ARG A 206 27.91 -4.14 -2.51
C ARG A 206 26.90 -5.11 -1.89
N ASP A 207 27.14 -5.53 -0.65
CA ASP A 207 26.25 -6.46 0.06
C ASP A 207 24.85 -5.87 0.25
N SER A 208 24.77 -4.56 0.51
CA SER A 208 23.48 -3.85 0.63
C SER A 208 22.73 -3.76 -0.70
N VAL A 209 23.45 -3.57 -1.82
CA VAL A 209 22.86 -3.56 -3.17
C VAL A 209 22.43 -4.97 -3.58
N ASP A 210 23.26 -5.97 -3.31
CA ASP A 210 22.96 -7.38 -3.62
C ASP A 210 21.75 -7.86 -2.80
N ALA A 211 21.67 -7.51 -1.51
CA ALA A 211 20.51 -7.78 -0.66
C ALA A 211 19.24 -7.11 -1.19
N GLY A 212 19.33 -5.85 -1.61
CA GLY A 212 18.21 -5.11 -2.21
C GLY A 212 17.75 -5.71 -3.53
N ALA A 213 18.68 -6.12 -4.40
CA ALA A 213 18.38 -6.79 -5.65
C ALA A 213 17.67 -8.13 -5.43
N ASN A 214 18.18 -8.95 -4.51
CA ASN A 214 17.56 -10.22 -4.14
C ASN A 214 16.18 -10.03 -3.55
N ALA A 215 15.99 -9.03 -2.68
CA ALA A 215 14.70 -8.70 -2.10
C ALA A 215 13.66 -8.24 -3.14
N SER A 216 14.08 -7.74 -4.29
CA SER A 216 13.18 -7.29 -5.36
C SER A 216 12.61 -8.43 -6.22
N VAL A 217 13.25 -9.59 -6.24
CA VAL A 217 12.88 -10.72 -7.12
C VAL A 217 11.47 -11.23 -6.81
N LEU A 218 11.17 -11.49 -5.55
CA LEU A 218 9.87 -12.01 -5.13
C LEU A 218 8.72 -11.02 -5.42
N PRO A 219 8.81 -9.72 -5.08
CA PRO A 219 7.80 -8.74 -5.48
C PRO A 219 7.57 -8.67 -6.99
N VAL A 220 8.63 -8.71 -7.81
CA VAL A 220 8.51 -8.68 -9.28
C VAL A 220 7.77 -9.92 -9.79
N LEU A 221 8.15 -11.11 -9.34
CA LEU A 221 7.49 -12.36 -9.72
C LEU A 221 6.04 -12.40 -9.25
N SER A 222 5.77 -11.90 -8.05
CA SER A 222 4.42 -11.81 -7.48
C SER A 222 3.52 -10.93 -8.35
N VAL A 223 3.98 -9.73 -8.72
CA VAL A 223 3.22 -8.81 -9.58
C VAL A 223 3.01 -9.42 -10.97
N ALA A 224 4.05 -10.00 -11.57
CA ALA A 224 3.93 -10.64 -12.89
C ALA A 224 2.93 -11.81 -12.87
N SER A 225 2.95 -12.64 -11.83
CA SER A 225 2.02 -13.75 -11.66
C SER A 225 0.58 -13.26 -11.47
N LEU A 226 0.37 -12.19 -10.71
CA LEU A 226 -0.95 -11.59 -10.48
C LEU A 226 -1.53 -10.98 -11.76
N VAL A 227 -0.71 -10.29 -12.55
CA VAL A 227 -1.12 -9.76 -13.88
C VAL A 227 -1.51 -10.91 -14.80
N GLY A 228 -0.68 -11.95 -14.90
CA GLY A 228 -1.00 -13.13 -15.70
C GLY A 228 -2.27 -13.84 -15.24
N PHE A 229 -2.48 -14.00 -13.94
CA PHE A 229 -3.70 -14.57 -13.37
C PHE A 229 -4.92 -13.69 -13.69
N GLY A 230 -4.80 -12.36 -13.52
CA GLY A 230 -5.87 -11.41 -13.85
C GLY A 230 -6.29 -11.51 -15.32
N ALA A 231 -5.34 -11.60 -16.24
CA ALA A 231 -5.61 -11.77 -17.66
C ALA A 231 -6.35 -13.09 -17.97
N VAL A 232 -5.98 -14.19 -17.31
CA VAL A 232 -6.69 -15.47 -17.44
C VAL A 232 -8.12 -15.36 -16.90
N VAL A 233 -8.31 -14.77 -15.73
CA VAL A 233 -9.64 -14.57 -15.13
C VAL A 233 -10.52 -13.72 -16.04
N ALA A 234 -9.98 -12.62 -16.59
CA ALA A 234 -10.71 -11.73 -17.50
C ALA A 234 -11.14 -12.44 -18.82
N ALA A 235 -10.39 -13.45 -19.23
CA ALA A 235 -10.71 -14.24 -20.43
C ALA A 235 -11.80 -15.32 -20.20
N LEU A 236 -12.19 -15.59 -18.95
CA LEU A 236 -13.21 -16.60 -18.65
C LEU A 236 -14.62 -16.07 -18.97
N PRO A 237 -15.49 -16.87 -19.62
CA PRO A 237 -16.89 -16.46 -19.87
C PRO A 237 -17.67 -16.10 -18.59
N ALA A 238 -17.36 -16.77 -17.48
CA ALA A 238 -17.94 -16.46 -16.17
C ALA A 238 -17.62 -15.05 -15.67
N PHE A 239 -16.54 -14.45 -16.16
CA PHE A 239 -16.15 -13.10 -15.77
C PHE A 239 -17.11 -12.02 -16.30
N GLU A 240 -17.77 -12.26 -17.44
CA GLU A 240 -18.80 -11.34 -17.95
C GLU A 240 -19.94 -11.17 -16.93
N MET A 241 -20.35 -12.26 -16.27
CA MET A 241 -21.37 -12.20 -15.22
C MET A 241 -20.90 -11.34 -14.01
N VAL A 242 -19.65 -11.50 -13.62
CA VAL A 242 -19.04 -10.70 -12.53
C VAL A 242 -18.95 -9.23 -12.93
N ARG A 243 -18.51 -8.95 -14.16
CA ARG A 243 -18.44 -7.60 -14.71
C ARG A 243 -19.83 -6.93 -14.70
N ASP A 244 -20.83 -7.62 -15.25
CA ASP A 244 -22.19 -7.07 -15.36
C ASP A 244 -22.80 -6.85 -13.96
N TRP A 245 -22.56 -7.77 -13.03
CA TRP A 245 -22.95 -7.60 -11.63
C TRP A 245 -22.28 -6.37 -10.98
N VAL A 246 -20.97 -6.21 -11.15
CA VAL A 246 -20.21 -5.07 -10.60
C VAL A 246 -20.71 -3.74 -11.19
N LEU A 247 -20.93 -3.69 -12.52
CA LEU A 247 -21.42 -2.50 -13.20
C LEU A 247 -22.89 -2.19 -12.86
N GLY A 248 -23.67 -3.20 -12.49
CA GLY A 248 -25.04 -3.06 -12.01
C GLY A 248 -25.17 -2.57 -10.56
N ILE A 249 -24.06 -2.44 -9.82
CA ILE A 249 -24.10 -1.91 -8.45
C ILE A 249 -24.56 -0.46 -8.48
N GLY A 250 -25.62 -0.14 -7.74
CA GLY A 250 -26.12 1.21 -7.60
C GLY A 250 -25.13 2.17 -6.96
N GLY A 251 -25.22 3.47 -7.26
CA GLY A 251 -24.34 4.50 -6.73
C GLY A 251 -23.34 5.08 -7.73
N GLY A 252 -23.38 4.60 -8.98
CA GLY A 252 -22.57 5.11 -10.08
C GLY A 252 -21.18 4.45 -10.22
N PRO A 253 -20.43 4.85 -11.27
CA PRO A 253 -19.18 4.15 -11.65
C PRO A 253 -18.10 4.15 -10.58
N LEU A 254 -18.01 5.20 -9.77
CA LEU A 254 -17.00 5.27 -8.68
C LEU A 254 -17.28 4.27 -7.57
N VAL A 255 -18.56 4.06 -7.23
CA VAL A 255 -18.97 3.08 -6.23
C VAL A 255 -18.71 1.66 -6.78
N SER A 256 -19.06 1.42 -8.03
CA SER A 256 -18.82 0.16 -8.73
C SER A 256 -17.33 -0.19 -8.75
N LEU A 257 -16.46 0.76 -9.15
CA LEU A 257 -15.01 0.62 -9.12
C LEU A 257 -14.48 0.33 -7.70
N ALA A 258 -14.99 1.08 -6.72
CA ALA A 258 -14.60 0.91 -5.33
C ALA A 258 -14.96 -0.49 -4.80
N VAL A 259 -16.18 -0.96 -5.06
CA VAL A 259 -16.65 -2.28 -4.62
C VAL A 259 -15.86 -3.40 -5.30
N ALA A 260 -15.65 -3.32 -6.63
CA ALA A 260 -14.85 -4.31 -7.35
C ALA A 260 -13.44 -4.44 -6.79
N THR A 261 -12.75 -3.31 -6.61
CA THR A 261 -11.38 -3.29 -6.09
C THR A 261 -11.33 -3.80 -4.64
N ASN A 262 -12.29 -3.40 -3.81
CA ASN A 262 -12.39 -3.87 -2.42
C ASN A 262 -12.58 -5.38 -2.32
N ILE A 263 -13.53 -5.95 -3.09
CA ILE A 263 -13.82 -7.38 -3.06
C ILE A 263 -12.60 -8.18 -3.51
N LEU A 264 -11.95 -7.76 -4.61
CA LEU A 264 -10.78 -8.48 -5.12
C LEU A 264 -9.57 -8.34 -4.19
N ALA A 265 -9.36 -7.18 -3.57
CA ALA A 265 -8.34 -7.01 -2.54
C ALA A 265 -8.63 -7.90 -1.31
N ALA A 266 -9.88 -7.98 -0.88
CA ALA A 266 -10.30 -8.85 0.21
C ALA A 266 -10.07 -10.34 -0.10
N LEU A 267 -10.47 -10.79 -1.28
CA LEU A 267 -10.35 -12.21 -1.70
C LEU A 267 -8.89 -12.63 -1.86
N THR A 268 -8.06 -11.76 -2.42
CA THR A 268 -6.64 -12.06 -2.64
C THR A 268 -5.78 -11.85 -1.39
N GLY A 269 -6.30 -11.13 -0.39
CA GLY A 269 -5.52 -10.69 0.77
C GLY A 269 -4.36 -9.77 0.38
N SER A 270 -4.50 -8.98 -0.70
CA SER A 270 -3.46 -8.12 -1.24
C SER A 270 -4.04 -6.89 -1.93
N ALA A 271 -3.71 -5.69 -1.44
CA ALA A 271 -4.12 -4.44 -2.07
C ALA A 271 -3.66 -4.34 -3.53
N SER A 272 -2.39 -4.58 -3.78
CA SER A 272 -1.83 -4.52 -5.14
C SER A 272 -2.38 -5.63 -6.04
N GLY A 273 -2.45 -6.86 -5.54
CA GLY A 273 -2.96 -8.00 -6.29
C GLY A 273 -4.42 -7.82 -6.68
N GLY A 274 -5.28 -7.51 -5.73
CA GLY A 274 -6.71 -7.32 -5.98
C GLY A 274 -6.98 -6.16 -6.93
N MET A 275 -6.27 -5.03 -6.77
CA MET A 275 -6.41 -3.88 -7.66
C MET A 275 -5.92 -4.20 -9.08
N THR A 276 -4.80 -4.90 -9.24
CA THR A 276 -4.30 -5.32 -10.55
C THR A 276 -5.33 -6.16 -11.28
N ILE A 277 -5.89 -7.19 -10.62
CA ILE A 277 -6.93 -8.04 -11.20
C ILE A 277 -8.18 -7.22 -11.57
N ALA A 278 -8.61 -6.31 -10.69
CA ALA A 278 -9.76 -5.44 -10.95
C ALA A 278 -9.55 -4.56 -12.20
N LEU A 279 -8.38 -3.95 -12.33
CA LEU A 279 -8.09 -3.01 -13.41
C LEU A 279 -7.74 -3.71 -14.72
N ASP A 280 -7.08 -4.86 -14.69
CA ASP A 280 -6.88 -5.68 -15.90
C ASP A 280 -8.22 -6.10 -16.52
N ALA A 281 -9.15 -6.50 -15.67
CA ALA A 281 -10.42 -7.02 -16.11
C ALA A 281 -11.46 -5.94 -16.45
N LEU A 282 -11.51 -4.86 -15.66
CA LEU A 282 -12.55 -3.84 -15.73
C LEU A 282 -12.04 -2.46 -16.19
N GLY A 283 -10.73 -2.24 -16.21
CA GLY A 283 -10.12 -0.95 -16.55
C GLY A 283 -10.57 -0.38 -17.89
N PRO A 284 -10.57 -1.16 -19.00
CA PRO A 284 -11.07 -0.69 -20.28
C PRO A 284 -12.54 -0.23 -20.22
N THR A 285 -13.39 -0.97 -19.50
CA THR A 285 -14.81 -0.62 -19.32
C THR A 285 -14.96 0.69 -18.54
N PHE A 286 -14.19 0.89 -17.46
CA PHE A 286 -14.22 2.14 -16.70
C PHE A 286 -13.67 3.32 -17.52
N MET A 287 -12.69 3.10 -18.39
CA MET A 287 -12.22 4.14 -19.31
C MET A 287 -13.27 4.51 -20.36
N GLN A 288 -14.02 3.56 -20.88
CA GLN A 288 -15.16 3.84 -21.76
C GLN A 288 -16.22 4.67 -21.02
N ILE A 289 -16.61 4.27 -19.82
CA ILE A 289 -17.56 5.02 -18.98
C ILE A 289 -17.02 6.45 -18.71
N SER A 290 -15.72 6.60 -18.45
CA SER A 290 -15.08 7.91 -18.28
C SER A 290 -15.29 8.81 -19.51
N GLN A 291 -15.09 8.28 -20.71
CA GLN A 291 -15.28 9.02 -21.96
C GLN A 291 -16.74 9.41 -22.20
N GLU A 292 -17.68 8.50 -21.90
CA GLU A 292 -19.11 8.72 -22.10
C GLU A 292 -19.72 9.69 -21.06
N THR A 293 -19.25 9.64 -19.81
CA THR A 293 -19.84 10.41 -18.70
C THR A 293 -19.04 11.66 -18.33
N GLY A 294 -17.84 11.84 -18.86
CA GLY A 294 -16.91 12.90 -18.47
C GLY A 294 -16.28 12.68 -17.08
N LEU A 295 -16.36 11.47 -16.53
CA LEU A 295 -15.76 11.13 -15.25
C LEU A 295 -14.23 11.21 -15.33
N SER A 296 -13.60 11.95 -14.41
CA SER A 296 -12.15 12.14 -14.42
C SER A 296 -11.38 10.84 -14.17
N PRO A 297 -10.42 10.45 -15.06
CA PRO A 297 -9.52 9.33 -14.83
C PRO A 297 -8.69 9.48 -13.55
N SER A 298 -8.32 10.72 -13.18
CA SER A 298 -7.58 10.99 -11.93
C SER A 298 -8.41 10.68 -10.69
N LEU A 299 -9.73 10.94 -10.74
CA LEU A 299 -10.63 10.57 -9.66
C LEU A 299 -10.78 9.04 -9.55
N MET A 300 -10.95 8.34 -10.68
CA MET A 300 -11.00 6.87 -10.70
C MET A 300 -9.70 6.25 -10.15
N HIS A 301 -8.54 6.79 -10.53
CA HIS A 301 -7.25 6.39 -9.98
C HIS A 301 -7.27 6.46 -8.45
N ARG A 302 -7.64 7.63 -7.89
CA ARG A 302 -7.62 7.84 -6.44
C ARG A 302 -8.60 6.92 -5.71
N VAL A 303 -9.79 6.72 -6.26
CA VAL A 303 -10.78 5.78 -5.70
C VAL A 303 -10.25 4.35 -5.73
N ALA A 304 -9.68 3.89 -6.84
CA ALA A 304 -9.13 2.54 -6.95
C ALA A 304 -8.00 2.29 -5.92
N VAL A 305 -7.07 3.26 -5.79
CA VAL A 305 -5.95 3.12 -4.84
C VAL A 305 -6.44 3.06 -3.39
N ILE A 306 -7.35 3.96 -2.99
CA ILE A 306 -7.88 3.95 -1.61
C ILE A 306 -8.68 2.68 -1.36
N SER A 307 -9.53 2.27 -2.31
CA SER A 307 -10.33 1.06 -2.21
C SER A 307 -9.48 -0.19 -2.00
N SER A 308 -8.37 -0.32 -2.72
CA SER A 308 -7.50 -1.49 -2.58
C SER A 308 -6.94 -1.67 -1.17
N GLY A 309 -6.72 -0.58 -0.45
CA GLY A 309 -6.19 -0.58 0.92
C GLY A 309 -7.26 -0.70 2.02
N THR A 310 -8.56 -0.75 1.69
CA THR A 310 -9.61 -0.81 2.72
C THR A 310 -9.81 -2.22 3.26
N LEU A 311 -9.96 -3.22 2.41
CA LEU A 311 -10.23 -4.60 2.80
C LEU A 311 -9.03 -5.54 2.61
N ASP A 312 -7.84 -5.02 2.34
CA ASP A 312 -6.64 -5.84 2.29
C ASP A 312 -6.14 -6.25 3.67
N SER A 313 -6.52 -5.53 4.72
CA SER A 313 -6.10 -5.79 6.11
C SER A 313 -6.99 -6.81 6.84
N LEU A 314 -7.58 -7.77 6.13
CA LEU A 314 -8.36 -8.86 6.70
C LEU A 314 -7.47 -9.88 7.43
N PRO A 315 -8.03 -10.72 8.34
CA PRO A 315 -7.22 -11.58 9.23
C PRO A 315 -6.32 -12.57 8.48
N HIS A 316 -6.70 -12.98 7.29
CA HIS A 316 -5.96 -13.93 6.45
C HIS A 316 -4.85 -13.27 5.59
N ASN A 317 -4.75 -11.93 5.60
CA ASN A 317 -3.70 -11.24 4.87
C ASN A 317 -2.32 -11.57 5.46
N GLY A 318 -1.38 -11.98 4.60
CA GLY A 318 -0.03 -12.36 5.01
C GLY A 318 0.73 -11.23 5.73
N ALA A 319 0.56 -9.97 5.31
CA ALA A 319 1.18 -8.84 5.97
C ALA A 319 0.62 -8.62 7.39
N VAL A 320 -0.68 -8.85 7.61
CA VAL A 320 -1.31 -8.78 8.94
C VAL A 320 -0.79 -9.87 9.84
N VAL A 321 -0.73 -11.11 9.33
CA VAL A 321 -0.21 -12.27 10.08
C VAL A 321 1.25 -12.04 10.49
N THR A 322 2.09 -11.63 9.54
CA THR A 322 3.51 -11.32 9.79
C THR A 322 3.67 -10.18 10.78
N MET A 323 2.91 -9.10 10.63
CA MET A 323 2.96 -7.95 11.54
C MET A 323 2.59 -8.34 12.97
N LEU A 324 1.54 -9.12 13.16
CA LEU A 324 1.15 -9.62 14.48
C LEU A 324 2.23 -10.52 15.07
N ALA A 325 2.81 -11.43 14.28
CA ALA A 325 3.89 -12.31 14.71
C ALA A 325 5.13 -11.52 15.14
N VAL A 326 5.58 -10.55 14.34
CA VAL A 326 6.73 -9.69 14.68
C VAL A 326 6.47 -8.84 15.92
N CYS A 327 5.23 -8.36 16.11
CA CYS A 327 4.83 -7.65 17.32
C CYS A 327 4.67 -8.58 18.53
N GLY A 328 4.66 -9.91 18.35
CA GLY A 328 4.38 -10.89 19.38
C GLY A 328 2.98 -10.73 19.97
N CYS A 329 2.00 -10.49 19.09
CA CYS A 329 0.59 -10.32 19.42
C CYS A 329 -0.24 -11.35 18.67
N THR A 330 -1.38 -11.74 19.25
CA THR A 330 -2.34 -12.61 18.59
C THR A 330 -3.46 -11.79 17.92
N HIS A 331 -4.17 -12.40 16.98
CA HIS A 331 -5.37 -11.80 16.39
C HIS A 331 -6.39 -11.41 17.46
N LYS A 332 -6.62 -12.28 18.44
CA LYS A 332 -7.59 -12.03 19.52
C LYS A 332 -7.29 -10.78 20.33
N GLU A 333 -6.02 -10.45 20.52
CA GLU A 333 -5.58 -9.30 21.31
C GLU A 333 -5.60 -7.99 20.54
N SER A 334 -5.17 -8.01 19.29
CA SER A 334 -4.80 -6.80 18.55
C SER A 334 -5.68 -6.53 17.33
N TYR A 335 -6.37 -7.54 16.79
CA TYR A 335 -7.01 -7.41 15.48
C TYR A 335 -8.17 -6.42 15.47
N LEU A 336 -8.92 -6.28 16.57
CA LEU A 336 -10.02 -5.31 16.65
C LEU A 336 -9.51 -3.87 16.46
N ASP A 337 -8.43 -3.49 17.14
CA ASP A 337 -7.85 -2.16 17.02
C ASP A 337 -7.29 -1.94 15.61
N LEU A 338 -6.70 -2.99 14.99
CA LEU A 338 -6.20 -2.96 13.63
C LEU A 338 -7.33 -2.74 12.62
N VAL A 339 -8.44 -3.49 12.71
CA VAL A 339 -9.60 -3.34 11.81
C VAL A 339 -10.19 -1.93 11.90
N ILE A 340 -10.34 -1.40 13.10
CA ILE A 340 -10.90 -0.06 13.25
C ILE A 340 -10.00 0.99 12.60
N VAL A 341 -8.69 0.88 12.78
CA VAL A 341 -7.74 1.83 12.21
C VAL A 341 -7.58 1.65 10.70
N ALA A 342 -7.29 0.43 10.25
CA ALA A 342 -6.92 0.17 8.87
C ALA A 342 -8.13 0.00 7.95
N VAL A 343 -9.19 -0.70 8.39
CA VAL A 343 -10.37 -0.95 7.55
C VAL A 343 -11.39 0.18 7.68
N LEU A 344 -11.86 0.45 8.91
CA LEU A 344 -12.93 1.45 9.10
C LEU A 344 -12.43 2.86 8.78
N GLY A 345 -11.21 3.22 9.20
CA GLY A 345 -10.60 4.51 8.88
C GLY A 345 -10.43 4.74 7.37
N ALA A 346 -9.96 3.72 6.65
CA ALA A 346 -9.82 3.78 5.19
C ALA A 346 -11.19 3.82 4.49
N MET A 347 -12.19 3.10 4.99
CA MET A 347 -13.55 3.12 4.43
C MET A 347 -14.21 4.50 4.57
N ILE A 348 -14.04 5.15 5.73
CA ILE A 348 -14.54 6.54 5.94
C ILE A 348 -13.87 7.50 4.94
N ALA A 349 -12.56 7.37 4.74
CA ALA A 349 -11.84 8.18 3.77
C ALA A 349 -12.29 7.89 2.33
N LEU A 350 -12.52 6.61 1.98
CA LEU A 350 -13.04 6.22 0.66
C LEU A 350 -14.40 6.86 0.38
N VAL A 351 -15.35 6.76 1.32
CA VAL A 351 -16.67 7.39 1.19
C VAL A 351 -16.52 8.90 1.06
N THR A 352 -15.66 9.53 1.86
CA THR A 352 -15.37 10.96 1.76
C THR A 352 -14.89 11.35 0.36
N VAL A 353 -13.94 10.60 -0.21
CA VAL A 353 -13.40 10.86 -1.55
C VAL A 353 -14.44 10.65 -2.64
N ILE A 354 -15.25 9.60 -2.55
CA ILE A 354 -16.34 9.36 -3.52
C ILE A 354 -17.35 10.50 -3.47
N VAL A 355 -17.80 10.93 -2.28
CA VAL A 355 -18.76 12.03 -2.12
C VAL A 355 -18.18 13.34 -2.65
N LEU A 356 -17.00 13.73 -2.20
CA LEU A 356 -16.37 14.98 -2.63
C LEU A 356 -16.03 14.95 -4.12
N GLY A 357 -15.52 13.83 -4.62
CA GLY A 357 -15.20 13.66 -6.04
C GLY A 357 -16.43 13.70 -6.94
N THR A 358 -17.57 13.18 -6.47
CA THR A 358 -18.85 13.27 -7.21
C THR A 358 -19.39 14.70 -7.23
N MET A 359 -19.22 15.46 -6.14
CA MET A 359 -19.73 16.83 -6.02
C MET A 359 -18.85 17.87 -6.70
N PHE A 360 -17.54 17.75 -6.60
CA PHE A 360 -16.57 18.78 -6.99
C PHE A 360 -15.60 18.34 -8.11
N GLY A 361 -15.66 17.09 -8.53
CA GLY A 361 -14.72 16.54 -9.49
C GLY A 361 -13.36 16.20 -8.86
N SER A 362 -12.36 16.01 -9.71
CA SER A 362 -10.97 15.77 -9.28
C SER A 362 -10.22 17.09 -9.10
N PHE A 363 -9.64 17.31 -7.95
CA PHE A 363 -8.81 18.48 -7.65
C PHE A 363 -7.57 18.09 -6.84
#